data_9bdde7ca10d41af34c01f18688d05605
#
_entry.id   9bdde7ca10d41af34c01f18688d05605
#
_cell.length_a   1.000
_cell.length_b   1.000
_cell.length_c   1.000
_cell.angle_alpha   90.00
_cell.angle_beta   90.00
_cell.angle_gamma   90.00
#
_symmetry.space_group_name_H-M   'P 1'
#
loop_
_entity.id
_entity.type
_entity.pdbx_description
1 polymer ?
#
loop_
_entity_poly.entity_id
_entity_poly.type
_entity_poly.pdbx_seq_one_letter_code
_entity_poly.pdbx_strand_id
1 'polypeptide(L)'
;MSNFVFYDFETSSSNKQWGQIIEIGAILADDELNELDRFESKCRLSPGIIPEAMSLIVSNTTPKRLKETNLSHYQMVRQFVEKLKSWRKVTYIGWNNLDFDQLFLRNTLFQNLEYPFTSTTNGNKEGDSINLARAANLYYPGTLKNRTNKKGNLEYKLDTMAPLNGIEHAAHTAMGDCLATLEIAKIIKKKAPSVWEASLLTANKDESLKTIKNEKLFCTNEFYYGKVVSFVQTFVCQHPVYQWPKTFDLKQDPNIYMNMPIEVLKGELKKSPKVLRTCRHNKHPIIMNPSYIDNFEEYKMIGITKLTERANIVRKNKKFAEKVELILRDEAEEKAETKSQEDLYEEETIYNFPPTEDNKILPGFHEAAWDKKLAYLQKFKDKRLQYFGKKLLYQEKPDLLSKEDYDEIHGTIVKRVLTTNDEKKWNTIPRTYAEIDTLREKFGKSEETEKLKMLEEINVYVEELEKFYSHA
;
A
#
# COMPACT_ATOMS: atom_id res chain seq x y z
N MET A 1 -0.29 -25.18 9.37
CA MET A 1 -0.35 -24.86 7.92
C MET A 1 -0.72 -23.39 7.81
N SER A 2 0.03 -22.65 7.01
CA SER A 2 -0.21 -21.22 6.82
C SER A 2 -0.94 -21.02 5.50
N ASN A 3 -2.13 -20.43 5.52
CA ASN A 3 -2.83 -20.09 4.29
C ASN A 3 -2.45 -18.67 3.85
N PHE A 4 -2.59 -18.41 2.57
CA PHE A 4 -2.29 -17.13 1.93
C PHE A 4 -3.52 -16.59 1.23
N VAL A 5 -3.67 -15.27 1.22
CA VAL A 5 -4.63 -14.57 0.36
C VAL A 5 -3.85 -13.68 -0.60
N PHE A 6 -3.84 -14.07 -1.87
CA PHE A 6 -3.33 -13.22 -2.95
C PHE A 6 -4.46 -12.29 -3.37
N TYR A 7 -4.21 -10.98 -3.37
CA TYR A 7 -5.25 -10.00 -3.68
C TYR A 7 -4.70 -8.83 -4.49
N ASP A 8 -5.57 -8.25 -5.28
CA ASP A 8 -5.30 -7.10 -6.12
C ASP A 8 -6.58 -6.28 -6.33
N PHE A 9 -6.45 -4.98 -6.57
CA PHE A 9 -7.56 -4.07 -6.79
C PHE A 9 -7.36 -3.20 -8.03
N GLU A 10 -8.43 -3.07 -8.83
CA GLU A 10 -8.52 -1.99 -9.78
C GLU A 10 -9.24 -0.80 -9.15
N THR A 11 -8.77 0.41 -9.43
CA THR A 11 -9.21 1.62 -8.73
C THR A 11 -9.58 2.74 -9.68
N SER A 12 -10.42 3.66 -9.22
CA SER A 12 -10.86 4.82 -10.00
C SER A 12 -9.80 5.92 -10.10
N SER A 13 -8.76 5.88 -9.27
CA SER A 13 -7.66 6.85 -9.25
C SER A 13 -6.46 6.28 -8.52
N SER A 14 -5.32 6.95 -8.61
CA SER A 14 -4.11 6.62 -7.85
C SER A 14 -4.15 7.07 -6.39
N ASN A 15 -5.10 7.90 -6.01
CA ASN A 15 -5.23 8.45 -4.66
C ASN A 15 -5.98 7.49 -3.73
N LYS A 16 -5.28 6.96 -2.72
CA LYS A 16 -5.78 5.92 -1.80
C LYS A 16 -6.88 6.39 -0.85
N GLN A 17 -6.97 7.70 -0.58
CA GLN A 17 -7.93 8.28 0.35
C GLN A 17 -9.20 8.75 -0.35
N TRP A 18 -9.08 9.18 -1.60
CA TRP A 18 -10.14 9.82 -2.37
C TRP A 18 -10.62 9.01 -3.57
N GLY A 19 -9.86 8.00 -3.96
CA GLY A 19 -10.25 7.04 -4.99
C GLY A 19 -11.14 5.93 -4.43
N GLN A 20 -11.74 5.17 -5.34
CA GLN A 20 -12.60 4.04 -5.04
C GLN A 20 -12.05 2.76 -5.65
N ILE A 21 -12.11 1.65 -4.91
CA ILE A 21 -11.91 0.31 -5.48
C ILE A 21 -13.11 0.00 -6.37
N ILE A 22 -12.87 -0.35 -7.63
CA ILE A 22 -13.91 -0.66 -8.62
C ILE A 22 -13.93 -2.13 -9.05
N GLU A 23 -12.86 -2.87 -8.76
CA GLU A 23 -12.76 -4.30 -8.95
C GLU A 23 -11.89 -4.90 -7.84
N ILE A 24 -12.27 -6.07 -7.36
CA ILE A 24 -11.54 -6.85 -6.35
C ILE A 24 -11.29 -8.24 -6.91
N GLY A 25 -10.04 -8.67 -6.90
CA GLY A 25 -9.61 -10.04 -7.05
C GLY A 25 -8.96 -10.54 -5.78
N ALA A 26 -9.29 -11.75 -5.34
CA ALA A 26 -8.61 -12.39 -4.21
C ALA A 26 -8.66 -13.91 -4.33
N ILE A 27 -7.57 -14.59 -4.00
CA ILE A 27 -7.41 -16.05 -4.04
C ILE A 27 -6.91 -16.52 -2.68
N LEU A 28 -7.64 -17.42 -2.06
CA LEU A 28 -7.15 -18.19 -0.90
C LEU A 28 -6.34 -19.37 -1.40
N ALA A 29 -5.11 -19.51 -0.95
CA ALA A 29 -4.23 -20.64 -1.24
C ALA A 29 -3.74 -21.32 0.03
N ASP A 30 -3.42 -22.61 -0.06
CA ASP A 30 -2.82 -23.39 1.01
C ASP A 30 -1.31 -23.12 1.15
N ASP A 31 -0.66 -23.86 2.05
CA ASP A 31 0.77 -23.76 2.29
C ASP A 31 1.61 -24.17 1.07
N GLU A 32 1.09 -25.04 0.19
CA GLU A 32 1.73 -25.43 -1.09
C GLU A 32 1.37 -24.50 -2.25
N LEU A 33 0.65 -23.41 -1.96
CA LEU A 33 0.17 -22.43 -2.93
C LEU A 33 -0.83 -23.00 -3.94
N ASN A 34 -1.59 -24.04 -3.55
CA ASN A 34 -2.74 -24.50 -4.31
C ASN A 34 -3.96 -23.64 -3.96
N GLU A 35 -4.70 -23.24 -4.98
CA GLU A 35 -5.93 -22.48 -4.77
C GLU A 35 -6.99 -23.31 -4.03
N LEU A 36 -7.54 -22.73 -2.97
CA LEU A 36 -8.62 -23.32 -2.18
C LEU A 36 -9.97 -22.64 -2.42
N ASP A 37 -9.95 -21.33 -2.67
CA ASP A 37 -11.15 -20.52 -2.81
C ASP A 37 -10.78 -19.19 -3.51
N ARG A 38 -11.77 -18.50 -4.07
CA ARG A 38 -11.56 -17.18 -4.67
C ARG A 38 -12.74 -16.24 -4.45
N PHE A 39 -12.45 -14.97 -4.64
CA PHE A 39 -13.44 -13.91 -4.65
C PHE A 39 -13.12 -12.95 -5.81
N GLU A 40 -14.12 -12.67 -6.62
CA GLU A 40 -14.05 -11.66 -7.69
C GLU A 40 -15.33 -10.84 -7.65
N SER A 41 -15.20 -9.52 -7.69
CA SER A 41 -16.37 -8.64 -7.69
C SER A 41 -16.03 -7.29 -8.31
N LYS A 42 -17.05 -6.66 -8.92
CA LYS A 42 -16.97 -5.35 -9.58
C LYS A 42 -18.13 -4.48 -9.12
N CYS A 43 -17.88 -3.17 -9.01
CA CYS A 43 -18.93 -2.24 -8.62
C CYS A 43 -18.99 -1.01 -9.54
N ARG A 44 -20.13 -0.29 -9.48
CA ARG A 44 -20.26 1.04 -10.06
C ARG A 44 -19.55 2.09 -9.19
N LEU A 45 -19.29 3.25 -9.78
CA LEU A 45 -18.80 4.40 -9.01
C LEU A 45 -19.89 4.95 -8.08
N SER A 46 -19.47 5.34 -6.89
CA SER A 46 -20.30 6.06 -5.95
C SER A 46 -20.50 7.51 -6.39
N PRO A 47 -21.63 8.14 -6.09
CA PRO A 47 -21.82 9.58 -6.30
C PRO A 47 -20.67 10.40 -5.71
N GLY A 48 -20.17 11.37 -6.46
CA GLY A 48 -19.06 12.24 -6.07
C GLY A 48 -17.66 11.67 -6.34
N ILE A 49 -17.53 10.47 -6.86
CA ILE A 49 -16.25 9.92 -7.32
C ILE A 49 -16.04 10.23 -8.80
N ILE A 50 -15.06 11.07 -9.09
CA ILE A 50 -14.64 11.39 -10.47
C ILE A 50 -13.38 10.57 -10.75
N PRO A 51 -13.42 9.67 -11.77
CA PRO A 51 -12.27 8.80 -12.05
C PRO A 51 -11.14 9.56 -12.75
N GLU A 52 -9.91 9.16 -12.51
CA GLU A 52 -8.76 9.53 -13.36
C GLU A 52 -8.86 8.74 -14.68
N ALA A 53 -8.70 9.43 -15.80
CA ALA A 53 -8.80 8.80 -17.11
C ALA A 53 -7.74 7.69 -17.30
N MET A 54 -6.51 7.94 -16.81
CA MET A 54 -5.44 6.95 -16.88
C MET A 54 -5.73 5.69 -16.06
N SER A 55 -6.36 5.82 -14.89
CA SER A 55 -6.72 4.66 -14.06
C SER A 55 -7.71 3.75 -14.78
N LEU A 56 -8.72 4.31 -15.44
CA LEU A 56 -9.68 3.54 -16.25
C LEU A 56 -9.03 2.88 -17.46
N ILE A 57 -8.09 3.57 -18.14
CA ILE A 57 -7.35 3.03 -19.28
C ILE A 57 -6.45 1.87 -18.84
N VAL A 58 -5.71 2.03 -17.73
CA VAL A 58 -4.81 0.98 -17.23
C VAL A 58 -5.60 -0.26 -16.82
N SER A 59 -6.70 -0.11 -16.09
CA SER A 59 -7.56 -1.23 -15.66
C SER A 59 -8.50 -1.75 -16.76
N ASN A 60 -8.41 -1.21 -17.97
CA ASN A 60 -9.33 -1.51 -19.07
C ASN A 60 -10.81 -1.43 -18.64
N THR A 61 -11.12 -0.49 -17.75
CA THR A 61 -12.48 -0.29 -17.21
C THR A 61 -13.24 0.71 -18.06
N THR A 62 -14.17 0.24 -18.89
CA THR A 62 -14.97 1.11 -19.75
C THR A 62 -16.07 1.85 -18.97
N PRO A 63 -16.44 3.07 -19.38
CA PRO A 63 -17.61 3.78 -18.85
C PRO A 63 -18.91 2.96 -18.92
N LYS A 64 -19.09 2.18 -19.99
CA LYS A 64 -20.21 1.26 -20.15
C LYS A 64 -20.27 0.26 -18.99
N ARG A 65 -19.15 -0.39 -18.67
CA ARG A 65 -19.08 -1.33 -17.54
C ARG A 65 -19.47 -0.66 -16.22
N LEU A 66 -18.96 0.55 -15.94
CA LEU A 66 -19.28 1.30 -14.72
C LEU A 66 -20.77 1.61 -14.59
N LYS A 67 -21.44 1.94 -15.70
CA LYS A 67 -22.88 2.24 -15.75
C LYS A 67 -23.75 0.98 -15.61
N GLU A 68 -23.36 -0.12 -16.26
CA GLU A 68 -24.13 -1.37 -16.30
C GLU A 68 -23.95 -2.25 -15.06
N THR A 69 -22.94 -1.96 -14.21
CA THR A 69 -22.72 -2.73 -12.98
C THR A 69 -23.74 -2.36 -11.91
N ASN A 70 -24.60 -3.33 -11.56
CA ASN A 70 -25.68 -3.11 -10.58
C ASN A 70 -25.16 -3.01 -9.14
N LEU A 71 -24.03 -3.65 -8.82
CA LEU A 71 -23.49 -3.70 -7.48
C LEU A 71 -22.92 -2.33 -7.07
N SER A 72 -23.36 -1.81 -5.93
CA SER A 72 -22.76 -0.61 -5.37
C SER A 72 -21.40 -0.90 -4.72
N HIS A 73 -20.62 0.16 -4.49
CA HIS A 73 -19.35 0.03 -3.78
C HIS A 73 -19.54 -0.54 -2.36
N TYR A 74 -20.52 -0.05 -1.61
CA TYR A 74 -20.84 -0.56 -0.28
C TYR A 74 -21.19 -2.05 -0.30
N GLN A 75 -22.03 -2.48 -1.24
CA GLN A 75 -22.41 -3.89 -1.37
C GLN A 75 -21.22 -4.78 -1.70
N MET A 76 -20.35 -4.36 -2.64
CA MET A 76 -19.12 -5.09 -2.97
C MET A 76 -18.20 -5.22 -1.74
N VAL A 77 -17.98 -4.12 -1.02
CA VAL A 77 -17.14 -4.10 0.19
C VAL A 77 -17.72 -5.04 1.25
N ARG A 78 -19.04 -5.03 1.48
CA ARG A 78 -19.69 -5.94 2.42
C ARG A 78 -19.48 -7.41 2.05
N GLN A 79 -19.65 -7.77 0.78
CA GLN A 79 -19.40 -9.14 0.31
C GLN A 79 -17.93 -9.55 0.53
N PHE A 80 -16.99 -8.64 0.23
CA PHE A 80 -15.57 -8.89 0.44
C PHE A 80 -15.23 -9.07 1.91
N VAL A 81 -15.74 -8.22 2.79
CA VAL A 81 -15.53 -8.33 4.25
C VAL A 81 -16.04 -9.67 4.79
N GLU A 82 -17.22 -10.12 4.38
CA GLU A 82 -17.73 -11.45 4.79
C GLU A 82 -16.82 -12.58 4.29
N LYS A 83 -16.28 -12.45 3.08
CA LYS A 83 -15.29 -13.38 2.55
C LYS A 83 -14.01 -13.38 3.38
N LEU A 84 -13.46 -12.21 3.70
CA LEU A 84 -12.27 -12.06 4.56
C LEU A 84 -12.48 -12.63 5.97
N LYS A 85 -13.69 -12.51 6.53
CA LYS A 85 -14.05 -13.12 7.81
C LYS A 85 -14.05 -14.65 7.75
N SER A 86 -14.34 -15.24 6.60
CA SER A 86 -14.27 -16.69 6.40
C SER A 86 -12.83 -17.19 6.25
N TRP A 87 -11.93 -16.36 5.75
CA TRP A 87 -10.50 -16.62 5.58
C TRP A 87 -9.70 -16.09 6.77
N ARG A 88 -9.48 -16.92 7.78
CA ARG A 88 -8.85 -16.46 9.03
C ARG A 88 -7.42 -16.94 9.16
N LYS A 89 -6.59 -16.17 9.88
CA LYS A 89 -5.20 -16.49 10.18
C LYS A 89 -4.38 -16.74 8.92
N VAL A 90 -4.52 -15.84 7.95
CA VAL A 90 -3.88 -15.89 6.65
C VAL A 90 -2.79 -14.83 6.52
N THR A 91 -1.89 -15.02 5.56
CA THR A 91 -0.96 -13.97 5.12
C THR A 91 -1.49 -13.36 3.82
N TYR A 92 -1.83 -12.07 3.87
CA TYR A 92 -2.23 -11.29 2.70
C TYR A 92 -1.01 -10.92 1.89
N ILE A 93 -1.03 -11.17 0.60
CA ILE A 93 0.08 -10.91 -0.32
C ILE A 93 -0.49 -10.32 -1.62
N GLY A 94 0.09 -9.23 -2.11
CA GLY A 94 -0.19 -8.66 -3.42
C GLY A 94 1.10 -8.23 -4.11
N TRP A 95 0.99 -7.62 -5.27
CA TRP A 95 2.13 -7.06 -6.00
C TRP A 95 2.27 -5.58 -5.72
N ASN A 96 3.28 -5.16 -4.95
CA ASN A 96 3.44 -3.77 -4.47
C ASN A 96 2.28 -3.29 -3.58
N ASN A 97 1.59 -4.22 -2.97
CA ASN A 97 0.35 -3.98 -2.23
C ASN A 97 0.54 -3.15 -0.96
N LEU A 98 1.68 -3.22 -0.28
CA LEU A 98 1.92 -2.47 0.96
C LEU A 98 1.96 -0.95 0.76
N ASP A 99 2.20 -0.48 -0.45
CA ASP A 99 2.23 0.95 -0.79
C ASP A 99 1.01 1.38 -1.64
N PHE A 100 0.15 0.43 -2.05
CA PHE A 100 -1.02 0.71 -2.87
C PHE A 100 -2.28 0.03 -2.34
N ASP A 101 -2.50 -1.26 -2.60
CA ASP A 101 -3.75 -1.98 -2.32
C ASP A 101 -4.12 -2.01 -0.84
N GLN A 102 -3.13 -2.22 0.03
CA GLN A 102 -3.32 -2.19 1.48
C GLN A 102 -3.88 -0.84 1.94
N LEU A 103 -3.36 0.26 1.37
CA LEU A 103 -3.81 1.59 1.73
C LEU A 103 -5.22 1.88 1.20
N PHE A 104 -5.53 1.43 -0.02
CA PHE A 104 -6.89 1.47 -0.55
C PHE A 104 -7.85 0.65 0.31
N LEU A 105 -7.49 -0.58 0.64
CA LEU A 105 -8.33 -1.44 1.48
C LEU A 105 -8.65 -0.78 2.82
N ARG A 106 -7.65 -0.25 3.51
CA ARG A 106 -7.85 0.40 4.80
C ARG A 106 -8.78 1.60 4.72
N ASN A 107 -8.57 2.48 3.74
CA ASN A 107 -9.43 3.64 3.53
C ASN A 107 -10.85 3.22 3.12
N THR A 108 -10.97 2.26 2.23
CA THR A 108 -12.26 1.69 1.80
C THR A 108 -13.03 1.10 2.98
N LEU A 109 -12.38 0.28 3.81
CA LEU A 109 -13.02 -0.29 5.00
C LEU A 109 -13.49 0.80 5.96
N PHE A 110 -12.63 1.78 6.27
CA PHE A 110 -12.97 2.88 7.17
C PHE A 110 -14.16 3.72 6.66
N GLN A 111 -14.15 4.10 5.39
CA GLN A 111 -15.23 4.88 4.77
C GLN A 111 -16.54 4.10 4.63
N ASN A 112 -16.48 2.77 4.68
CA ASN A 112 -17.66 1.89 4.68
C ASN A 112 -18.03 1.38 6.08
N LEU A 113 -17.55 2.04 7.15
CA LEU A 113 -17.81 1.67 8.55
C LEU A 113 -17.38 0.25 8.92
N GLU A 114 -16.32 -0.25 8.30
CA GLU A 114 -15.68 -1.51 8.65
C GLU A 114 -14.35 -1.26 9.37
N TYR A 115 -13.88 -2.26 10.11
CA TYR A 115 -12.60 -2.15 10.81
C TYR A 115 -11.43 -2.11 9.81
N PRO A 116 -10.65 -1.01 9.74
CA PRO A 116 -9.72 -0.78 8.64
C PRO A 116 -8.48 -1.67 8.65
N PHE A 117 -8.16 -2.33 9.76
CA PHE A 117 -6.93 -3.12 9.91
C PHE A 117 -7.20 -4.64 9.93
N THR A 118 -8.26 -5.08 9.26
CA THR A 118 -8.67 -6.50 9.21
C THR A 118 -7.57 -7.41 8.68
N SER A 119 -6.77 -6.94 7.69
CA SER A 119 -5.67 -7.70 7.10
C SER A 119 -4.45 -7.89 8.03
N THR A 120 -4.35 -7.13 9.12
CA THR A 120 -3.22 -7.18 10.06
C THR A 120 -3.59 -7.58 11.49
N THR A 121 -4.86 -7.91 11.75
CA THR A 121 -5.36 -8.28 13.07
C THR A 121 -5.88 -9.71 13.11
N ASN A 122 -6.24 -10.20 14.29
CA ASN A 122 -6.80 -11.54 14.49
C ASN A 122 -5.92 -12.70 13.97
N GLY A 123 -4.60 -12.53 14.00
CA GLY A 123 -3.62 -13.49 13.52
C GLY A 123 -3.32 -13.42 12.02
N ASN A 124 -3.92 -12.47 11.31
CA ASN A 124 -3.58 -12.16 9.94
C ASN A 124 -2.24 -11.42 9.86
N LYS A 125 -1.54 -11.59 8.75
CA LYS A 125 -0.24 -11.00 8.43
C LYS A 125 -0.27 -10.39 7.04
N GLU A 126 0.71 -9.57 6.72
CA GLU A 126 0.84 -8.97 5.39
C GLU A 126 2.26 -9.11 4.84
N GLY A 127 2.35 -9.49 3.57
CA GLY A 127 3.57 -9.54 2.78
C GLY A 127 3.41 -8.77 1.48
N ASP A 128 4.51 -8.68 0.72
CA ASP A 128 4.54 -8.01 -0.58
C ASP A 128 5.41 -8.79 -1.55
N SER A 129 4.82 -9.27 -2.64
CA SER A 129 5.49 -10.10 -3.63
C SER A 129 6.59 -9.37 -4.39
N ILE A 130 6.52 -8.04 -4.54
CA ILE A 130 7.60 -7.29 -5.19
C ILE A 130 8.89 -7.31 -4.34
N ASN A 131 8.76 -7.31 -3.00
CA ASN A 131 9.90 -7.43 -2.10
C ASN A 131 10.52 -8.83 -2.18
N LEU A 132 9.68 -9.87 -2.29
CA LEU A 132 10.14 -11.24 -2.51
C LEU A 132 10.87 -11.36 -3.85
N ALA A 133 10.30 -10.84 -4.94
CA ALA A 133 10.88 -10.91 -6.28
C ALA A 133 12.25 -10.21 -6.35
N ARG A 134 12.35 -9.03 -5.72
CA ARG A 134 13.61 -8.28 -5.61
C ARG A 134 14.67 -9.06 -4.83
N ALA A 135 14.30 -9.61 -3.68
CA ALA A 135 15.19 -10.42 -2.86
C ALA A 135 15.57 -11.73 -3.55
N ALA A 136 14.61 -12.42 -4.18
CA ALA A 136 14.87 -13.66 -4.89
C ALA A 136 15.93 -13.47 -5.99
N ASN A 137 15.82 -12.43 -6.81
CA ASN A 137 16.82 -12.19 -7.86
C ASN A 137 18.16 -11.71 -7.31
N LEU A 138 18.19 -11.05 -6.15
CA LEU A 138 19.41 -10.59 -5.52
C LEU A 138 20.20 -11.73 -4.87
N TYR A 139 19.52 -12.56 -4.07
CA TYR A 139 20.16 -13.65 -3.31
C TYR A 139 20.28 -14.96 -4.09
N TYR A 140 19.41 -15.17 -5.08
CA TYR A 140 19.38 -16.32 -5.98
C TYR A 140 19.28 -15.85 -7.43
N PRO A 141 20.37 -15.32 -8.02
CA PRO A 141 20.36 -14.78 -9.38
C PRO A 141 19.77 -15.78 -10.41
N GLY A 142 18.89 -15.28 -11.27
CA GLY A 142 18.21 -16.11 -12.27
C GLY A 142 16.95 -16.82 -11.78
N THR A 143 16.49 -16.55 -10.55
CA THR A 143 15.20 -17.08 -10.06
C THR A 143 14.05 -16.63 -10.94
N LEU A 144 13.97 -15.34 -11.24
CA LEU A 144 12.97 -14.74 -12.10
C LEU A 144 13.63 -14.04 -13.29
N LYS A 145 13.05 -14.18 -14.47
CA LYS A 145 13.42 -13.43 -15.66
C LYS A 145 12.78 -12.05 -15.61
N ASN A 146 13.58 -11.02 -15.83
CA ASN A 146 13.14 -9.63 -15.82
C ASN A 146 13.55 -8.94 -17.13
N ARG A 147 12.75 -7.96 -17.53
CA ARG A 147 13.14 -7.00 -18.55
C ARG A 147 14.14 -6.01 -17.98
N THR A 148 15.05 -5.54 -18.80
CA THR A 148 15.95 -4.46 -18.47
C THR A 148 15.45 -3.17 -19.11
N ASN A 149 15.32 -2.11 -18.33
CA ASN A 149 14.91 -0.81 -18.83
C ASN A 149 16.06 -0.10 -19.60
N LYS A 150 15.74 1.04 -20.22
CA LYS A 150 16.70 1.84 -21.00
C LYS A 150 17.95 2.28 -20.19
N LYS A 151 17.91 2.27 -18.87
CA LYS A 151 19.01 2.61 -17.95
C LYS A 151 19.81 1.39 -17.49
N GLY A 152 19.53 0.20 -18.02
CA GLY A 152 20.19 -1.05 -17.64
C GLY A 152 19.73 -1.64 -16.30
N ASN A 153 18.64 -1.16 -15.72
CA ASN A 153 18.11 -1.67 -14.46
C ASN A 153 17.00 -2.70 -14.70
N LEU A 154 16.89 -3.70 -13.83
CA LEU A 154 15.80 -4.67 -13.88
C LEU A 154 14.45 -4.02 -13.55
N GLU A 155 13.45 -4.33 -14.35
CA GLU A 155 12.06 -3.92 -14.10
C GLU A 155 11.34 -4.99 -13.28
N TYR A 156 10.57 -4.55 -12.29
CA TYR A 156 9.75 -5.42 -11.43
C TYR A 156 8.27 -5.09 -11.63
N LYS A 157 7.84 -5.07 -12.90
CA LYS A 157 6.43 -4.90 -13.26
C LYS A 157 5.82 -6.26 -13.55
N LEU A 158 4.66 -6.54 -12.98
CA LEU A 158 3.99 -7.83 -13.09
C LEU A 158 3.61 -8.14 -14.55
N ASP A 159 3.10 -7.14 -15.27
CA ASP A 159 2.71 -7.23 -16.69
C ASP A 159 3.84 -7.67 -17.64
N THR A 160 5.08 -7.33 -17.29
CA THR A 160 6.26 -7.73 -18.06
C THR A 160 6.93 -8.99 -17.51
N MET A 161 6.92 -9.17 -16.19
CA MET A 161 7.59 -10.32 -15.56
C MET A 161 6.80 -11.62 -15.75
N ALA A 162 5.49 -11.62 -15.63
CA ALA A 162 4.69 -12.84 -15.71
C ALA A 162 4.90 -13.57 -17.05
N PRO A 163 4.74 -12.93 -18.23
CA PRO A 163 4.97 -13.60 -19.51
C PRO A 163 6.42 -14.09 -19.70
N LEU A 164 7.43 -13.34 -19.24
CA LEU A 164 8.84 -13.75 -19.32
C LEU A 164 9.14 -15.02 -18.52
N ASN A 165 8.35 -15.30 -17.49
CA ASN A 165 8.48 -16.50 -16.66
C ASN A 165 7.49 -17.61 -17.06
N GLY A 166 6.83 -17.50 -18.24
CA GLY A 166 5.93 -18.52 -18.76
C GLY A 166 4.55 -18.54 -18.09
N ILE A 167 4.14 -17.43 -17.48
CA ILE A 167 2.85 -17.29 -16.79
C ILE A 167 1.89 -16.60 -17.74
N GLU A 168 0.74 -17.22 -18.01
CA GLU A 168 -0.38 -16.57 -18.69
C GLU A 168 -0.92 -15.46 -17.81
N HIS A 169 -1.02 -14.28 -18.35
CA HIS A 169 -1.40 -13.11 -17.56
C HIS A 169 -2.46 -12.28 -18.27
N ALA A 170 -3.67 -12.28 -17.75
CA ALA A 170 -4.71 -11.31 -18.11
C ALA A 170 -4.43 -10.00 -17.37
N ALA A 171 -3.39 -9.29 -17.80
CA ALA A 171 -2.91 -8.07 -17.17
C ALA A 171 -4.02 -7.04 -17.01
N HIS A 172 -3.96 -6.30 -15.90
CA HIS A 172 -4.91 -5.22 -15.59
C HIS A 172 -6.36 -5.70 -15.42
N THR A 173 -6.52 -6.90 -14.88
CA THR A 173 -7.71 -7.36 -14.20
C THR A 173 -7.31 -7.83 -12.82
N ALA A 174 -8.04 -7.46 -11.78
CA ALA A 174 -7.67 -7.79 -10.41
C ALA A 174 -7.45 -9.30 -10.20
N MET A 175 -8.28 -10.16 -10.82
CA MET A 175 -8.09 -11.62 -10.73
C MET A 175 -6.87 -12.10 -11.53
N GLY A 176 -6.60 -11.51 -12.70
CA GLY A 176 -5.44 -11.84 -13.53
C GLY A 176 -4.13 -11.53 -12.78
N ASP A 177 -4.06 -10.39 -12.10
CA ASP A 177 -2.90 -9.96 -11.32
C ASP A 177 -2.72 -10.82 -10.05
N CYS A 178 -3.81 -11.25 -9.40
CA CYS A 178 -3.76 -12.25 -8.32
C CYS A 178 -3.16 -13.58 -8.78
N LEU A 179 -3.63 -14.13 -9.92
CA LEU A 179 -3.11 -15.39 -10.46
C LEU A 179 -1.65 -15.29 -10.84
N ALA A 180 -1.25 -14.22 -11.51
CA ALA A 180 0.15 -14.00 -11.89
C ALA A 180 1.06 -13.87 -10.65
N THR A 181 0.59 -13.16 -9.61
CA THR A 181 1.32 -13.02 -8.34
C THR A 181 1.47 -14.35 -7.62
N LEU A 182 0.43 -15.18 -7.59
CA LEU A 182 0.47 -16.54 -7.03
C LEU A 182 1.50 -17.42 -7.78
N GLU A 183 1.50 -17.41 -9.10
CA GLU A 183 2.44 -18.20 -9.89
C GLU A 183 3.90 -17.72 -9.73
N ILE A 184 4.14 -16.40 -9.64
CA ILE A 184 5.46 -15.85 -9.28
C ILE A 184 5.91 -16.35 -7.90
N ALA A 185 4.99 -16.35 -6.92
CA ALA A 185 5.27 -16.84 -5.57
C ALA A 185 5.67 -18.34 -5.57
N LYS A 186 5.01 -19.19 -6.37
CA LYS A 186 5.39 -20.60 -6.56
C LYS A 186 6.82 -20.75 -7.12
N ILE A 187 7.19 -19.92 -8.09
CA ILE A 187 8.54 -19.92 -8.64
C ILE A 187 9.56 -19.56 -7.57
N ILE A 188 9.28 -18.51 -6.76
CA ILE A 188 10.18 -18.07 -5.68
C ILE A 188 10.28 -19.14 -4.60
N LYS A 189 9.16 -19.70 -4.13
CA LYS A 189 9.15 -20.78 -3.12
C LYS A 189 10.03 -21.96 -3.57
N LYS A 190 9.95 -22.33 -4.85
CA LYS A 190 10.73 -23.46 -5.42
C LYS A 190 12.20 -23.15 -5.61
N LYS A 191 12.55 -21.97 -6.16
CA LYS A 191 13.93 -21.65 -6.59
C LYS A 191 14.73 -20.84 -5.58
N ALA A 192 14.07 -20.13 -4.67
CA ALA A 192 14.69 -19.30 -3.63
C ALA A 192 14.05 -19.57 -2.26
N PRO A 193 14.08 -20.84 -1.76
CA PRO A 193 13.34 -21.25 -0.56
C PRO A 193 13.68 -20.42 0.68
N SER A 194 14.96 -20.07 0.90
CA SER A 194 15.33 -19.27 2.07
C SER A 194 14.80 -17.84 2.01
N VAL A 195 14.59 -17.26 0.82
CA VAL A 195 13.92 -15.97 0.66
C VAL A 195 12.43 -16.10 1.00
N TRP A 196 11.79 -17.19 0.55
CA TRP A 196 10.41 -17.49 0.91
C TRP A 196 10.23 -17.64 2.43
N GLU A 197 11.08 -18.42 3.09
CA GLU A 197 11.06 -18.62 4.55
C GLU A 197 11.30 -17.31 5.30
N ALA A 198 12.27 -16.49 4.89
CA ALA A 198 12.52 -15.17 5.47
C ALA A 198 11.32 -14.25 5.33
N SER A 199 10.59 -14.32 4.21
CA SER A 199 9.38 -13.55 3.98
C SER A 199 8.24 -13.94 4.92
N LEU A 200 8.05 -15.23 5.18
CA LEU A 200 7.02 -15.72 6.12
C LEU A 200 7.26 -15.21 7.54
N LEU A 201 8.53 -15.14 7.96
CA LEU A 201 8.90 -14.59 9.25
C LEU A 201 8.57 -13.10 9.31
N THR A 202 8.97 -12.32 8.31
CA THR A 202 8.87 -10.86 8.31
C THR A 202 7.50 -10.32 7.89
N ALA A 203 6.60 -11.17 7.40
CA ALA A 203 5.17 -10.85 7.25
C ALA A 203 4.50 -10.53 8.61
N ASN A 204 5.09 -11.01 9.72
CA ASN A 204 4.72 -10.59 11.07
C ASN A 204 5.65 -9.44 11.53
N LYS A 205 5.08 -8.25 11.77
CA LYS A 205 5.83 -7.06 12.17
C LYS A 205 6.61 -7.24 13.48
N ASP A 206 6.06 -8.01 14.44
CA ASP A 206 6.69 -8.19 15.75
C ASP A 206 7.86 -9.18 15.67
N GLU A 207 7.71 -10.26 14.90
CA GLU A 207 8.84 -11.17 14.62
C GLU A 207 9.91 -10.49 13.77
N SER A 208 9.53 -9.66 12.80
CA SER A 208 10.46 -8.82 12.03
C SER A 208 11.28 -7.91 12.96
N LEU A 209 10.63 -7.18 13.88
CA LEU A 209 11.28 -6.31 14.85
C LEU A 209 12.20 -7.11 15.78
N LYS A 210 11.76 -8.24 16.29
CA LYS A 210 12.52 -9.15 17.15
C LYS A 210 13.78 -9.65 16.45
N THR A 211 13.67 -10.06 15.20
CA THR A 211 14.81 -10.51 14.37
C THR A 211 15.83 -9.39 14.20
N ILE A 212 15.39 -8.17 13.81
CA ILE A 212 16.28 -7.01 13.66
C ILE A 212 17.04 -6.69 14.96
N LYS A 213 16.37 -6.81 16.11
CA LYS A 213 16.97 -6.52 17.42
C LYS A 213 17.93 -7.61 17.89
N ASN A 214 17.62 -8.87 17.65
CA ASN A 214 18.35 -10.00 18.23
C ASN A 214 19.52 -10.44 17.36
N GLU A 215 19.37 -10.42 16.04
CA GLU A 215 20.45 -10.80 15.14
C GLU A 215 21.64 -9.85 15.27
N LYS A 216 22.83 -10.40 15.47
CA LYS A 216 24.07 -9.62 15.62
C LYS A 216 24.33 -8.78 14.37
N LEU A 217 24.21 -9.39 13.21
CA LEU A 217 24.21 -8.75 11.90
C LEU A 217 23.31 -9.58 10.95
N PHE A 218 22.81 -8.93 9.96
CA PHE A 218 21.88 -9.54 8.98
C PHE A 218 21.97 -8.81 7.63
N CYS A 219 21.55 -9.49 6.58
CA CYS A 219 21.46 -8.92 5.24
C CYS A 219 20.04 -8.44 4.96
N THR A 220 19.89 -7.28 4.33
CA THR A 220 18.64 -6.79 3.76
C THR A 220 18.86 -6.27 2.35
N ASN A 221 17.78 -6.00 1.66
CA ASN A 221 17.81 -5.31 0.37
C ASN A 221 16.88 -4.09 0.40
N GLU A 222 17.27 -3.06 -0.31
CA GLU A 222 16.47 -1.88 -0.58
C GLU A 222 16.40 -1.63 -2.10
N PHE A 223 15.28 -1.08 -2.54
CA PHE A 223 15.11 -0.67 -3.93
C PHE A 223 15.06 0.85 -4.04
N TYR A 224 16.06 1.42 -4.68
CA TYR A 224 16.10 2.85 -4.98
C TYR A 224 16.90 3.15 -6.25
N TYR A 225 16.54 4.25 -6.89
CA TYR A 225 17.12 4.64 -8.18
C TYR A 225 17.07 3.52 -9.24
N GLY A 226 16.04 2.66 -9.18
CA GLY A 226 15.84 1.57 -10.14
C GLY A 226 16.72 0.34 -9.90
N LYS A 227 17.44 0.25 -8.79
CA LYS A 227 18.33 -0.86 -8.45
C LYS A 227 17.94 -1.49 -7.13
N VAL A 228 18.10 -2.82 -7.05
CA VAL A 228 18.08 -3.54 -5.79
C VAL A 228 19.51 -3.54 -5.23
N VAL A 229 19.67 -3.00 -4.03
CA VAL A 229 20.97 -2.90 -3.36
C VAL A 229 20.90 -3.64 -2.03
N SER A 230 21.92 -4.45 -1.76
CA SER A 230 22.05 -5.18 -0.49
C SER A 230 22.77 -4.36 0.56
N PHE A 231 22.44 -4.62 1.81
CA PHE A 231 23.10 -4.04 2.98
C PHE A 231 23.31 -5.11 4.04
N VAL A 232 24.51 -5.12 4.63
CA VAL A 232 24.81 -5.89 5.84
C VAL A 232 24.74 -4.93 7.02
N GLN A 233 23.84 -5.19 7.95
CA GLN A 233 23.44 -4.22 8.95
C GLN A 233 23.46 -4.82 10.36
N THR A 234 23.54 -3.93 11.35
CA THR A 234 23.30 -4.27 12.75
C THR A 234 22.38 -3.23 13.39
N PHE A 235 21.61 -3.65 14.38
CA PHE A 235 20.68 -2.76 15.11
C PHE A 235 21.44 -1.71 15.92
N VAL A 236 20.91 -0.47 15.92
CA VAL A 236 21.40 0.65 16.75
C VAL A 236 20.37 1.00 17.81
N CYS A 237 19.20 1.47 17.41
CA CYS A 237 18.11 1.92 18.28
C CYS A 237 16.77 1.86 17.53
N GLN A 238 15.67 2.12 18.25
CA GLN A 238 14.40 2.45 17.61
C GLN A 238 14.25 3.97 17.50
N HIS A 239 13.64 4.41 16.41
CA HIS A 239 13.27 5.83 16.27
C HIS A 239 12.27 6.21 17.36
N PRO A 240 12.53 7.23 18.21
CA PRO A 240 11.73 7.49 19.40
C PRO A 240 10.26 7.82 19.10
N VAL A 241 9.97 8.44 17.95
CA VAL A 241 8.60 8.82 17.53
C VAL A 241 7.96 7.75 16.65
N TYR A 242 8.63 7.32 15.58
CA TYR A 242 8.06 6.42 14.58
C TYR A 242 8.22 4.93 14.90
N GLN A 243 8.99 4.59 15.94
CA GLN A 243 9.26 3.22 16.39
C GLN A 243 9.95 2.32 15.34
N TRP A 244 10.43 2.88 14.23
CA TRP A 244 11.17 2.12 13.23
C TRP A 244 12.59 1.82 13.67
N PRO A 245 13.09 0.58 13.52
CA PRO A 245 14.49 0.26 13.78
C PRO A 245 15.43 1.09 12.92
N LYS A 246 16.44 1.65 13.58
CA LYS A 246 17.61 2.25 12.97
C LYS A 246 18.76 1.26 13.04
N THR A 247 19.40 1.06 11.92
CA THR A 247 20.47 0.09 11.74
C THR A 247 21.71 0.78 11.18
N PHE A 248 22.88 0.24 11.50
CA PHE A 248 24.17 0.73 11.01
C PHE A 248 24.61 -0.11 9.83
N ASP A 249 24.97 0.51 8.71
CA ASP A 249 25.57 -0.15 7.55
C ASP A 249 27.02 -0.55 7.86
N LEU A 250 27.27 -1.85 7.98
CA LEU A 250 28.58 -2.40 8.38
C LEU A 250 29.67 -2.26 7.29
N LYS A 251 29.35 -1.74 6.12
CA LYS A 251 30.33 -1.28 5.15
C LYS A 251 31.20 -0.16 5.70
N GLN A 252 30.62 0.68 6.56
CA GLN A 252 31.30 1.80 7.22
C GLN A 252 32.09 1.31 8.46
N ASP A 253 33.21 1.94 8.76
CA ASP A 253 33.95 1.66 10.00
C ASP A 253 33.26 2.38 11.19
N PRO A 254 32.71 1.64 12.16
CA PRO A 254 32.03 2.27 13.29
C PRO A 254 32.94 3.11 14.16
N ASN A 255 34.25 2.83 14.23
CA ASN A 255 35.19 3.60 15.05
C ASN A 255 35.21 5.09 14.71
N ILE A 256 34.87 5.43 13.46
CA ILE A 256 34.81 6.82 13.00
C ILE A 256 33.70 7.59 13.72
N TYR A 257 32.58 6.93 14.05
CA TYR A 257 31.34 7.59 14.48
C TYR A 257 31.10 7.49 16.00
N MET A 258 31.59 6.44 16.66
CA MET A 258 31.23 6.11 18.06
C MET A 258 31.53 7.24 19.06
N ASN A 259 32.65 7.92 18.89
CA ASN A 259 33.14 8.94 19.81
C ASN A 259 32.89 10.40 19.33
N MET A 260 32.24 10.61 18.19
CA MET A 260 31.94 11.95 17.67
C MET A 260 31.07 12.74 18.67
N PRO A 261 31.34 14.05 18.84
CA PRO A 261 30.38 14.96 19.48
C PRO A 261 29.06 14.95 18.73
N ILE A 262 27.95 15.18 19.44
CA ILE A 262 26.59 15.03 18.86
C ILE A 262 26.36 15.95 17.67
N GLU A 263 26.85 17.20 17.72
CA GLU A 263 26.69 18.16 16.63
C GLU A 263 27.43 17.72 15.37
N VAL A 264 28.64 17.16 15.52
CA VAL A 264 29.40 16.62 14.40
C VAL A 264 28.70 15.39 13.84
N LEU A 265 28.24 14.48 14.72
CA LEU A 265 27.52 13.27 14.35
C LEU A 265 26.22 13.59 13.58
N LYS A 266 25.42 14.58 14.02
CA LYS A 266 24.21 15.05 13.33
C LYS A 266 24.52 15.44 11.88
N GLY A 267 25.64 16.12 11.65
CA GLY A 267 26.10 16.48 10.30
C GLY A 267 26.55 15.28 9.47
N GLU A 268 27.34 14.37 10.07
CA GLU A 268 27.86 13.18 9.36
C GLU A 268 26.73 12.19 8.97
N LEU A 269 25.72 12.00 9.82
CA LEU A 269 24.59 11.13 9.53
C LEU A 269 23.70 11.61 8.36
N LYS A 270 23.78 12.91 8.01
CA LYS A 270 23.07 13.49 6.87
C LYS A 270 23.77 13.24 5.53
N LYS A 271 25.08 12.96 5.53
CA LYS A 271 25.88 12.75 4.34
C LYS A 271 25.51 11.46 3.58
N SER A 272 25.90 11.40 2.31
CA SER A 272 25.85 10.18 1.49
C SER A 272 27.27 9.65 1.31
N PRO A 273 27.44 8.31 1.33
CA PRO A 273 26.44 7.27 1.54
C PRO A 273 25.93 7.24 3.00
N LYS A 274 24.64 6.93 3.17
CA LYS A 274 24.02 6.90 4.50
C LYS A 274 24.62 5.81 5.38
N VAL A 275 25.09 6.20 6.56
CA VAL A 275 25.62 5.30 7.59
C VAL A 275 24.49 4.61 8.35
N LEU A 276 23.45 5.38 8.69
CA LEU A 276 22.24 4.84 9.32
C LEU A 276 21.15 4.60 8.28
N ARG A 277 20.56 3.42 8.38
CA ARG A 277 19.42 3.02 7.58
C ARG A 277 18.18 2.82 8.42
N THR A 278 17.01 2.85 7.80
CA THR A 278 15.74 2.57 8.46
C THR A 278 15.20 1.24 7.97
N CYS A 279 15.26 0.20 8.79
CA CYS A 279 14.67 -1.08 8.47
C CYS A 279 13.21 -1.10 8.95
N ARG A 280 12.26 -0.77 8.07
CA ARG A 280 10.83 -0.67 8.41
C ARG A 280 10.24 -2.07 8.61
N HIS A 281 10.23 -2.54 9.86
CA HIS A 281 9.75 -3.87 10.25
C HIS A 281 8.28 -4.16 9.87
N ASN A 282 7.49 -3.12 9.63
CA ASN A 282 6.09 -3.18 9.21
C ASN A 282 5.88 -3.04 7.68
N LYS A 283 6.95 -3.10 6.89
CA LYS A 283 6.92 -3.01 5.42
C LYS A 283 7.55 -4.24 4.77
N HIS A 284 7.42 -5.39 5.44
CA HIS A 284 7.86 -6.69 4.94
C HIS A 284 9.32 -6.68 4.42
N PRO A 285 10.30 -6.27 5.24
CA PRO A 285 11.70 -6.33 4.83
C PRO A 285 12.14 -7.79 4.73
N ILE A 286 12.81 -8.17 3.66
CA ILE A 286 13.38 -9.52 3.58
C ILE A 286 14.72 -9.53 4.32
N ILE A 287 14.77 -10.25 5.45
CA ILE A 287 15.93 -10.32 6.34
C ILE A 287 16.61 -11.66 6.14
N MET A 288 17.83 -11.65 5.58
CA MET A 288 18.57 -12.82 5.23
C MET A 288 19.76 -13.06 6.15
N ASN A 289 20.16 -14.33 6.23
CA ASN A 289 21.32 -14.76 7.00
C ASN A 289 22.61 -14.09 6.49
N PRO A 290 23.60 -13.77 7.36
CA PRO A 290 24.90 -13.24 6.97
C PRO A 290 25.72 -14.12 6.01
N SER A 291 25.43 -15.41 5.87
CA SER A 291 26.10 -16.29 4.91
C SER A 291 25.97 -15.83 3.44
N TYR A 292 25.00 -14.95 3.14
CA TYR A 292 24.82 -14.38 1.81
C TYR A 292 25.77 -13.20 1.49
N ILE A 293 26.65 -12.79 2.41
CA ILE A 293 27.61 -11.68 2.17
C ILE A 293 28.54 -11.96 1.00
N ASP A 294 28.84 -13.24 0.74
CA ASP A 294 29.72 -13.64 -0.37
C ASP A 294 29.14 -13.30 -1.75
N ASN A 295 27.85 -13.05 -1.83
CA ASN A 295 27.20 -12.57 -3.05
C ASN A 295 27.44 -11.06 -3.30
N PHE A 296 28.02 -10.33 -2.33
CA PHE A 296 28.16 -8.87 -2.37
C PHE A 296 29.62 -8.47 -2.21
N GLU A 297 30.28 -8.14 -3.32
CA GLU A 297 31.73 -7.95 -3.41
C GLU A 297 32.27 -6.97 -2.34
N GLU A 298 31.56 -5.86 -2.10
CA GLU A 298 31.99 -4.86 -1.11
C GLU A 298 32.01 -5.40 0.33
N TYR A 299 31.08 -6.29 0.70
CA TYR A 299 31.03 -6.91 2.03
C TYR A 299 31.90 -8.15 2.11
N LYS A 300 32.02 -8.90 1.01
CA LYS A 300 32.91 -10.03 0.87
C LYS A 300 34.37 -9.63 1.10
N MET A 301 34.82 -8.50 0.51
CA MET A 301 36.17 -7.98 0.73
C MET A 301 36.44 -7.60 2.19
N ILE A 302 35.42 -7.15 2.94
CA ILE A 302 35.57 -6.85 4.38
C ILE A 302 35.65 -8.17 5.18
N GLY A 303 34.89 -9.17 4.79
CA GLY A 303 34.81 -10.50 5.41
C GLY A 303 33.97 -10.55 6.68
N ILE A 304 33.37 -11.73 6.91
CA ILE A 304 32.40 -11.94 8.01
C ILE A 304 32.98 -11.63 9.39
N THR A 305 34.27 -11.98 9.63
CA THR A 305 34.94 -11.72 10.91
C THR A 305 34.96 -10.23 11.22
N LYS A 306 35.38 -9.40 10.27
CA LYS A 306 35.47 -7.94 10.44
C LYS A 306 34.12 -7.30 10.54
N LEU A 307 33.13 -7.75 9.77
CA LEU A 307 31.74 -7.30 9.87
C LEU A 307 31.16 -7.63 11.24
N THR A 308 31.47 -8.79 11.79
CA THR A 308 31.05 -9.20 13.14
C THR A 308 31.70 -8.34 14.23
N GLU A 309 32.98 -7.99 14.09
CA GLU A 309 33.67 -7.05 14.98
C GLU A 309 33.00 -5.67 14.95
N ARG A 310 32.75 -5.13 13.74
CA ARG A 310 32.05 -3.86 13.57
C ARG A 310 30.66 -3.86 14.21
N ALA A 311 29.88 -4.93 14.02
CA ALA A 311 28.57 -5.10 14.64
C ALA A 311 28.68 -5.08 16.18
N ASN A 312 29.67 -5.76 16.76
CA ASN A 312 29.92 -5.77 18.19
C ASN A 312 30.26 -4.37 18.73
N ILE A 313 31.06 -3.58 18.01
CA ILE A 313 31.41 -2.20 18.39
C ILE A 313 30.13 -1.35 18.47
N VAL A 314 29.29 -1.40 17.43
CA VAL A 314 28.03 -0.66 17.39
C VAL A 314 27.10 -1.07 18.53
N ARG A 315 26.83 -2.37 18.67
CA ARG A 315 25.85 -2.89 19.65
C ARG A 315 26.26 -2.67 21.10
N LYS A 316 27.57 -2.65 21.41
CA LYS A 316 28.09 -2.39 22.77
C LYS A 316 28.11 -0.91 23.12
N ASN A 317 28.06 -0.01 22.15
CA ASN A 317 28.18 1.42 22.38
C ASN A 317 26.82 2.08 22.66
N LYS A 318 26.34 1.97 23.91
CA LYS A 318 25.08 2.58 24.35
C LYS A 318 25.06 4.10 24.14
N LYS A 319 26.21 4.78 24.41
CA LYS A 319 26.32 6.25 24.24
C LYS A 319 26.08 6.67 22.79
N PHE A 320 26.53 5.88 21.80
CA PHE A 320 26.25 6.15 20.41
C PHE A 320 24.75 6.00 20.10
N ALA A 321 24.11 4.93 20.57
CA ALA A 321 22.67 4.73 20.39
C ALA A 321 21.86 5.89 21.01
N GLU A 322 22.18 6.33 22.21
CA GLU A 322 21.55 7.48 22.89
C GLU A 322 21.72 8.78 22.09
N LYS A 323 22.92 9.06 21.55
CA LYS A 323 23.13 10.22 20.67
C LYS A 323 22.26 10.16 19.41
N VAL A 324 22.17 8.99 18.78
CA VAL A 324 21.31 8.78 17.60
C VAL A 324 19.86 9.00 17.96
N GLU A 325 19.36 8.49 19.08
CA GLU A 325 17.98 8.70 19.54
C GLU A 325 17.67 10.18 19.77
N LEU A 326 18.59 10.95 20.38
CA LEU A 326 18.44 12.39 20.58
C LEU A 326 18.32 13.11 19.22
N ILE A 327 19.27 12.87 18.31
CA ILE A 327 19.25 13.48 16.96
C ILE A 327 17.92 13.18 16.25
N LEU A 328 17.42 11.94 16.32
CA LEU A 328 16.17 11.54 15.68
C LEU A 328 14.94 12.18 16.32
N ARG A 329 14.98 12.43 17.63
CA ARG A 329 13.91 13.14 18.35
C ARG A 329 13.85 14.59 17.90
N ASP A 330 14.99 15.29 17.93
CA ASP A 330 15.08 16.69 17.51
C ASP A 330 14.60 16.84 16.05
N GLU A 331 15.02 15.96 15.13
CA GLU A 331 14.57 15.99 13.73
C GLU A 331 13.07 15.75 13.59
N ALA A 332 12.46 14.94 14.44
CA ALA A 332 11.03 14.70 14.44
C ALA A 332 10.24 15.90 14.99
N GLU A 333 10.76 16.56 16.02
CA GLU A 333 10.19 17.78 16.60
C GLU A 333 10.27 18.93 15.59
N GLU A 334 11.43 19.17 14.96
CA GLU A 334 11.61 20.17 13.90
C GLU A 334 10.59 19.95 12.74
N LYS A 335 10.35 18.70 12.35
CA LYS A 335 9.35 18.35 11.32
C LYS A 335 7.91 18.56 11.77
N ALA A 336 7.61 18.32 13.03
CA ALA A 336 6.28 18.54 13.58
C ALA A 336 5.93 20.03 13.64
N GLU A 337 6.89 20.88 14.01
CA GLU A 337 6.75 22.33 14.04
C GLU A 337 6.57 22.96 12.65
N THR A 338 7.25 22.40 11.65
CA THR A 338 7.16 22.88 10.26
C THR A 338 5.94 22.36 9.50
N LYS A 339 5.25 21.36 10.06
CA LYS A 339 4.04 20.81 9.45
C LYS A 339 2.89 21.78 9.68
N SER A 340 2.43 22.44 8.60
CA SER A 340 1.22 23.25 8.65
C SER A 340 0.08 22.44 9.27
N GLN A 341 -0.66 23.03 10.21
CA GLN A 341 -1.94 22.47 10.67
C GLN A 341 -2.96 22.68 9.54
N GLU A 342 -2.83 21.93 8.47
CA GLU A 342 -3.94 21.81 7.52
C GLU A 342 -5.04 21.00 8.19
N ASP A 343 -6.26 21.52 8.14
CA ASP A 343 -7.43 20.77 8.56
C ASP A 343 -7.51 19.49 7.70
N LEU A 344 -7.43 18.33 8.36
CA LEU A 344 -7.56 17.05 7.70
C LEU A 344 -9.06 16.78 7.46
N TYR A 345 -9.37 16.31 6.26
CA TYR A 345 -10.70 15.78 5.97
C TYR A 345 -10.89 14.41 6.65
N GLU A 346 -12.13 14.01 6.86
CA GLU A 346 -12.46 12.73 7.48
C GLU A 346 -11.81 11.55 6.74
N GLU A 347 -11.73 11.62 5.42
CA GLU A 347 -11.09 10.63 4.55
C GLU A 347 -9.58 10.47 4.82
N GLU A 348 -8.92 11.47 5.43
CA GLU A 348 -7.48 11.47 5.69
C GLU A 348 -7.11 11.02 7.11
N THR A 349 -8.10 10.75 7.95
CA THR A 349 -7.93 10.54 9.40
C THR A 349 -7.99 9.08 9.84
N ILE A 350 -7.79 8.13 8.93
CA ILE A 350 -7.89 6.69 9.19
C ILE A 350 -7.03 6.21 10.38
N TYR A 351 -5.89 6.84 10.63
CA TYR A 351 -5.00 6.48 11.75
C TYR A 351 -5.43 7.07 13.09
N ASN A 352 -6.44 7.95 13.13
CA ASN A 352 -7.08 8.38 14.35
C ASN A 352 -8.18 7.37 14.69
N PHE A 353 -7.88 6.40 15.52
CA PHE A 353 -8.79 5.30 15.83
C PHE A 353 -10.10 5.79 16.46
N PRO A 354 -11.26 5.26 16.03
CA PRO A 354 -12.51 5.50 16.71
C PRO A 354 -12.50 4.89 18.12
N PRO A 355 -13.33 5.41 19.05
CA PRO A 355 -13.49 4.81 20.38
C PRO A 355 -13.87 3.34 20.32
N THR A 356 -13.39 2.54 21.29
CA THR A 356 -13.63 1.09 21.33
C THR A 356 -15.13 0.75 21.36
N GLU A 357 -15.95 1.59 21.96
CA GLU A 357 -17.40 1.44 22.02
C GLU A 357 -18.03 1.49 20.63
N ASP A 358 -17.57 2.38 19.78
CA ASP A 358 -18.05 2.51 18.38
C ASP A 358 -17.76 1.24 17.57
N ASN A 359 -16.58 0.63 17.78
CA ASN A 359 -16.25 -0.65 17.13
C ASN A 359 -17.25 -1.77 17.47
N LYS A 360 -17.88 -1.73 18.64
CA LYS A 360 -18.91 -2.72 19.04
C LYS A 360 -20.25 -2.47 18.35
N ILE A 361 -20.48 -1.23 17.88
CA ILE A 361 -21.73 -0.82 17.23
C ILE A 361 -21.71 -1.17 15.72
N LEU A 362 -20.53 -1.19 15.09
CA LEU A 362 -20.37 -1.42 13.65
C LEU A 362 -21.10 -2.65 13.11
N PRO A 363 -21.02 -3.85 13.73
CA PRO A 363 -21.75 -5.01 13.24
C PRO A 363 -23.28 -4.78 13.20
N GLY A 364 -23.84 -4.22 14.27
CA GLY A 364 -25.28 -3.92 14.33
C GLY A 364 -25.73 -2.88 13.29
N PHE A 365 -24.88 -1.91 12.95
CA PHE A 365 -25.15 -0.99 11.85
C PHE A 365 -25.27 -1.73 10.51
N HIS A 366 -24.37 -2.67 10.24
CA HIS A 366 -24.39 -3.42 8.97
C HIS A 366 -25.59 -4.38 8.87
N GLU A 367 -25.96 -5.02 9.95
CA GLU A 367 -27.10 -5.96 10.03
C GLU A 367 -28.46 -5.25 10.01
N ALA A 368 -28.52 -4.00 10.44
CA ALA A 368 -29.75 -3.25 10.50
C ALA A 368 -30.36 -2.98 9.11
N ALA A 369 -31.69 -3.04 9.02
CA ALA A 369 -32.41 -2.57 7.86
C ALA A 369 -32.13 -1.06 7.61
N TRP A 370 -32.20 -0.63 6.35
CA TRP A 370 -31.79 0.71 5.97
C TRP A 370 -32.55 1.83 6.71
N ASP A 371 -33.84 1.67 6.95
CA ASP A 371 -34.67 2.60 7.71
C ASP A 371 -34.24 2.79 9.18
N LYS A 372 -33.49 1.82 9.73
CA LYS A 372 -32.97 1.85 11.11
C LYS A 372 -31.53 2.34 11.21
N LYS A 373 -30.81 2.44 10.09
CA LYS A 373 -29.38 2.82 10.10
C LYS A 373 -29.15 4.25 10.63
N LEU A 374 -30.06 5.21 10.36
CA LEU A 374 -29.96 6.55 10.94
C LEU A 374 -29.90 6.54 12.47
N ALA A 375 -30.71 5.68 13.13
CA ALA A 375 -30.69 5.56 14.58
C ALA A 375 -29.36 4.95 15.09
N TYR A 376 -28.66 4.13 14.29
CA TYR A 376 -27.31 3.65 14.62
C TYR A 376 -26.28 4.77 14.53
N LEU A 377 -26.39 5.68 13.55
CA LEU A 377 -25.44 6.79 13.41
C LEU A 377 -25.39 7.66 14.65
N GLN A 378 -26.53 7.90 15.30
CA GLN A 378 -26.62 8.68 16.53
C GLN A 378 -25.92 8.03 17.73
N LYS A 379 -25.65 6.70 17.69
CA LYS A 379 -24.96 5.97 18.75
C LYS A 379 -23.44 6.11 18.66
N PHE A 380 -22.88 6.43 17.48
CA PHE A 380 -21.46 6.63 17.32
C PHE A 380 -21.00 7.93 18.03
N LYS A 381 -19.93 7.82 18.81
CA LYS A 381 -19.27 8.97 19.44
C LYS A 381 -18.33 9.67 18.45
N ASP A 382 -17.75 8.92 17.52
CA ASP A 382 -16.86 9.44 16.50
C ASP A 382 -17.67 10.09 15.36
N LYS A 383 -17.53 11.41 15.21
CA LYS A 383 -18.24 12.18 14.17
C LYS A 383 -17.89 11.72 12.75
N ARG A 384 -16.71 11.15 12.53
CA ARG A 384 -16.30 10.62 11.22
C ARG A 384 -17.17 9.44 10.83
N LEU A 385 -17.50 8.54 11.77
CA LEU A 385 -18.39 7.41 11.50
C LEU A 385 -19.83 7.89 11.22
N GLN A 386 -20.28 8.95 11.89
CA GLN A 386 -21.56 9.60 11.57
C GLN A 386 -21.54 10.18 10.15
N TYR A 387 -20.47 10.89 9.78
CA TYR A 387 -20.26 11.46 8.45
C TYR A 387 -20.29 10.38 7.36
N PHE A 388 -19.45 9.35 7.48
CA PHE A 388 -19.44 8.27 6.50
C PHE A 388 -20.73 7.48 6.44
N GLY A 389 -21.41 7.28 7.57
CA GLY A 389 -22.69 6.61 7.60
C GLY A 389 -23.81 7.41 6.90
N LYS A 390 -23.86 8.74 7.07
CA LYS A 390 -24.76 9.61 6.29
C LYS A 390 -24.43 9.55 4.79
N LYS A 391 -23.13 9.58 4.44
CA LYS A 391 -22.69 9.45 3.05
C LYS A 391 -23.09 8.09 2.43
N LEU A 392 -23.02 6.99 3.19
CA LEU A 392 -23.53 5.70 2.75
C LEU A 392 -25.06 5.70 2.53
N LEU A 393 -25.82 6.33 3.41
CA LEU A 393 -27.27 6.49 3.21
C LEU A 393 -27.58 7.30 1.96
N TYR A 394 -26.86 8.41 1.75
CA TYR A 394 -26.98 9.19 0.52
C TYR A 394 -26.71 8.36 -0.74
N GLN A 395 -25.73 7.45 -0.71
CA GLN A 395 -25.34 6.61 -1.84
C GLN A 395 -26.33 5.47 -2.12
N GLU A 396 -26.88 4.87 -1.07
CA GLU A 396 -27.66 3.62 -1.15
C GLU A 396 -29.18 3.86 -1.04
N LYS A 397 -29.60 4.83 -0.24
CA LYS A 397 -31.00 5.10 0.12
C LYS A 397 -31.21 6.60 0.41
N PRO A 398 -31.02 7.49 -0.58
CA PRO A 398 -31.10 8.93 -0.37
C PRO A 398 -32.48 9.40 0.14
N ASP A 399 -33.54 8.67 -0.20
CA ASP A 399 -34.92 8.91 0.23
C ASP A 399 -35.14 8.73 1.74
N LEU A 400 -34.21 8.14 2.48
CA LEU A 400 -34.26 8.02 3.94
C LEU A 400 -33.63 9.20 4.66
N LEU A 401 -32.93 10.08 3.97
CA LEU A 401 -32.34 11.27 4.54
C LEU A 401 -33.41 12.39 4.67
N SER A 402 -33.23 13.25 5.67
CA SER A 402 -33.96 14.52 5.67
C SER A 402 -33.57 15.38 4.48
N LYS A 403 -34.41 16.28 4.04
CA LYS A 403 -34.08 17.20 2.96
C LYS A 403 -32.82 18.00 3.27
N GLU A 404 -32.67 18.45 4.51
CA GLU A 404 -31.50 19.21 4.97
C GLU A 404 -30.22 18.39 4.87
N ASP A 405 -30.18 17.13 5.38
CA ASP A 405 -29.03 16.24 5.28
C ASP A 405 -28.69 15.89 3.83
N TYR A 406 -29.74 15.69 2.99
CA TYR A 406 -29.54 15.43 1.57
C TYR A 406 -28.88 16.62 0.86
N ASP A 407 -29.46 17.83 1.05
CA ASP A 407 -28.99 19.06 0.40
C ASP A 407 -27.57 19.41 0.85
N GLU A 408 -27.23 19.22 2.12
CA GLU A 408 -25.87 19.42 2.65
C GLU A 408 -24.85 18.50 2.00
N ILE A 409 -25.13 17.19 1.96
CA ILE A 409 -24.22 16.19 1.38
C ILE A 409 -24.10 16.41 -0.13
N HIS A 410 -25.23 16.59 -0.80
CA HIS A 410 -25.27 16.79 -2.25
C HIS A 410 -24.52 18.06 -2.65
N GLY A 411 -24.79 19.18 -2.01
CA GLY A 411 -24.11 20.45 -2.26
C GLY A 411 -22.59 20.37 -1.99
N THR A 412 -22.18 19.61 -0.97
CA THR A 412 -20.76 19.35 -0.71
C THR A 412 -20.12 18.54 -1.86
N ILE A 413 -20.82 17.52 -2.36
CA ILE A 413 -20.35 16.71 -3.50
C ILE A 413 -20.25 17.59 -4.75
N VAL A 414 -21.28 18.33 -5.11
CA VAL A 414 -21.31 19.23 -6.27
C VAL A 414 -20.15 20.21 -6.22
N LYS A 415 -19.94 20.87 -5.10
CA LYS A 415 -18.82 21.79 -4.89
C LYS A 415 -17.47 21.11 -5.07
N ARG A 416 -17.31 19.87 -4.57
CA ARG A 416 -16.07 19.11 -4.69
C ARG A 416 -15.78 18.74 -6.15
N VAL A 417 -16.75 18.19 -6.86
CA VAL A 417 -16.52 17.63 -8.22
C VAL A 417 -16.36 18.71 -9.28
N LEU A 418 -16.97 19.88 -9.12
CA LEU A 418 -16.93 20.99 -10.06
C LEU A 418 -15.81 22.03 -9.77
N THR A 419 -15.08 21.89 -8.66
CA THR A 419 -14.01 22.86 -8.33
C THR A 419 -12.89 22.85 -9.34
N THR A 420 -12.43 24.05 -9.74
CA THR A 420 -11.27 24.27 -10.62
C THR A 420 -9.95 24.43 -9.86
N ASN A 421 -9.98 24.37 -8.52
CA ASN A 421 -8.78 24.53 -7.71
C ASN A 421 -7.90 23.28 -7.79
N ASP A 422 -6.74 23.40 -8.41
CA ASP A 422 -5.77 22.32 -8.63
C ASP A 422 -5.04 21.87 -7.37
N GLU A 423 -5.12 22.61 -6.27
CA GLU A 423 -4.51 22.23 -4.99
C GLU A 423 -5.35 21.21 -4.20
N LYS A 424 -6.56 20.86 -4.68
CA LYS A 424 -7.41 19.89 -3.98
C LYS A 424 -6.86 18.48 -4.05
N LYS A 425 -7.10 17.73 -2.98
CA LYS A 425 -6.55 16.37 -2.78
C LYS A 425 -7.32 15.30 -3.56
N TRP A 426 -8.59 15.57 -3.91
CA TRP A 426 -9.45 14.66 -4.70
C TRP A 426 -9.41 15.01 -6.18
N ASN A 427 -9.84 14.07 -7.01
CA ASN A 427 -10.00 14.33 -8.44
C ASN A 427 -11.30 15.11 -8.73
N THR A 428 -11.29 15.92 -9.77
CA THR A 428 -12.40 16.79 -10.16
C THR A 428 -12.67 16.67 -11.64
N ILE A 429 -13.87 17.07 -12.09
CA ILE A 429 -14.24 17.07 -13.51
C ILE A 429 -13.26 17.93 -14.35
N PRO A 430 -12.94 19.19 -13.97
CA PRO A 430 -11.95 19.98 -14.72
C PRO A 430 -10.57 19.32 -14.80
N ARG A 431 -10.11 18.66 -13.73
CA ARG A 431 -8.82 17.92 -13.74
C ARG A 431 -8.85 16.74 -14.69
N THR A 432 -9.96 16.00 -14.73
CA THR A 432 -10.09 14.86 -15.64
C THR A 432 -10.08 15.32 -17.10
N TYR A 433 -10.71 16.45 -17.43
CA TYR A 433 -10.60 17.02 -18.78
C TYR A 433 -9.14 17.40 -19.13
N ALA A 434 -8.43 18.08 -18.24
CA ALA A 434 -7.02 18.41 -18.47
C ALA A 434 -6.14 17.15 -18.63
N GLU A 435 -6.43 16.08 -17.86
CA GLU A 435 -5.76 14.79 -18.03
C GLU A 435 -6.09 14.16 -19.40
N ILE A 436 -7.37 14.16 -19.81
CA ILE A 436 -7.81 13.64 -21.10
C ILE A 436 -7.07 14.34 -22.25
N ASP A 437 -6.95 15.67 -22.22
CA ASP A 437 -6.24 16.42 -23.25
C ASP A 437 -4.76 16.05 -23.31
N THR A 438 -4.13 15.91 -22.15
CA THR A 438 -2.71 15.47 -22.04
C THR A 438 -2.52 14.06 -22.61
N LEU A 439 -3.43 13.14 -22.27
CA LEU A 439 -3.38 11.74 -22.74
C LEU A 439 -3.68 11.62 -24.22
N ARG A 440 -4.60 12.45 -24.76
CA ARG A 440 -4.90 12.53 -26.21
C ARG A 440 -3.66 12.89 -27.02
N GLU A 441 -2.90 13.87 -26.58
CA GLU A 441 -1.61 14.21 -27.23
C GLU A 441 -0.59 13.06 -27.14
N LYS A 442 -0.48 12.45 -25.96
CA LYS A 442 0.47 11.35 -25.73
C LYS A 442 0.17 10.13 -26.59
N PHE A 443 -1.08 9.66 -26.58
CA PHE A 443 -1.48 8.47 -27.32
C PHE A 443 -1.55 8.74 -28.83
N GLY A 444 -1.89 9.96 -29.25
CA GLY A 444 -1.81 10.37 -30.64
C GLY A 444 -0.38 10.30 -31.20
N LYS A 445 0.63 10.72 -30.41
CA LYS A 445 2.05 10.64 -30.80
C LYS A 445 2.59 9.20 -30.85
N SER A 446 2.04 8.29 -30.04
CA SER A 446 2.41 6.86 -29.99
C SER A 446 1.50 5.94 -30.81
N GLU A 447 0.54 6.50 -31.53
CA GLU A 447 -0.43 5.77 -32.39
C GLU A 447 -1.23 4.67 -31.66
N GLU A 448 -1.53 4.87 -30.36
CA GLU A 448 -2.25 3.93 -29.51
C GLU A 448 -3.77 4.05 -29.71
N THR A 449 -4.27 3.60 -30.86
CA THR A 449 -5.64 3.81 -31.33
C THR A 449 -6.72 3.31 -30.35
N GLU A 450 -6.53 2.13 -29.74
CA GLU A 450 -7.50 1.58 -28.78
C GLU A 450 -7.59 2.44 -27.51
N LYS A 451 -6.48 2.96 -27.02
CA LYS A 451 -6.48 3.87 -25.87
C LYS A 451 -7.12 5.20 -26.20
N LEU A 452 -6.92 5.72 -27.42
CA LEU A 452 -7.60 6.94 -27.87
C LEU A 452 -9.11 6.74 -27.94
N LYS A 453 -9.58 5.62 -28.48
CA LYS A 453 -11.01 5.29 -28.50
C LYS A 453 -11.61 5.24 -27.10
N MET A 454 -10.95 4.53 -26.19
CA MET A 454 -11.39 4.45 -24.80
C MET A 454 -11.37 5.82 -24.11
N LEU A 455 -10.40 6.66 -24.41
CA LEU A 455 -10.28 8.02 -23.89
C LEU A 455 -11.47 8.89 -24.31
N GLU A 456 -11.96 8.76 -25.55
CA GLU A 456 -13.15 9.47 -26.01
C GLU A 456 -14.43 8.96 -25.33
N GLU A 457 -14.54 7.67 -25.06
CA GLU A 457 -15.64 7.12 -24.26
C GLU A 457 -15.64 7.68 -22.83
N ILE A 458 -14.44 7.82 -22.23
CA ILE A 458 -14.26 8.44 -20.89
C ILE A 458 -14.63 9.93 -20.94
N ASN A 459 -14.24 10.66 -21.99
CA ASN A 459 -14.60 12.07 -22.15
C ASN A 459 -16.12 12.26 -22.15
N VAL A 460 -16.84 11.47 -22.96
CA VAL A 460 -18.32 11.50 -23.00
C VAL A 460 -18.92 11.20 -21.63
N TYR A 461 -18.35 10.24 -20.91
CA TYR A 461 -18.81 9.89 -19.57
C TYR A 461 -18.62 11.05 -18.56
N VAL A 462 -17.50 11.74 -18.63
CA VAL A 462 -17.23 12.90 -17.78
C VAL A 462 -18.16 14.08 -18.12
N GLU A 463 -18.50 14.29 -19.39
CA GLU A 463 -19.50 15.28 -19.82
C GLU A 463 -20.90 14.98 -19.24
N GLU A 464 -21.28 13.69 -19.17
CA GLU A 464 -22.54 13.29 -18.54
C GLU A 464 -22.52 13.58 -17.03
N LEU A 465 -21.40 13.32 -16.34
CA LEU A 465 -21.24 13.65 -14.94
C LEU A 465 -21.30 15.17 -14.69
N GLU A 466 -20.66 15.95 -15.56
CA GLU A 466 -20.72 17.43 -15.49
C GLU A 466 -22.14 17.95 -15.62
N LYS A 467 -22.87 17.46 -16.61
CA LYS A 467 -24.29 17.83 -16.81
C LYS A 467 -25.12 17.46 -15.57
N PHE A 468 -24.92 16.27 -15.02
CA PHE A 468 -25.64 15.84 -13.83
C PHE A 468 -25.40 16.77 -12.64
N TYR A 469 -24.13 17.08 -12.33
CA TYR A 469 -23.78 17.91 -11.17
C TYR A 469 -24.00 19.43 -11.38
N SER A 470 -24.01 19.91 -12.63
CA SER A 470 -24.26 21.33 -12.91
C SER A 470 -25.73 21.72 -12.88
N HIS A 471 -26.66 20.76 -12.99
CA HIS A 471 -28.10 20.98 -12.96
C HIS A 471 -28.73 20.51 -11.63
N ALA A 472 -27.94 20.08 -10.69
CA ALA A 472 -28.35 19.53 -9.40
C ALA A 472 -28.51 20.59 -8.30
#